data_5ef8407c3a7b549d6e74644d6f4ca9c0
#
_entry.id   5ef8407c3a7b549d6e74644d6f4ca9c0
#
_cell.length_a   1.000
_cell.length_b   1.000
_cell.length_c   1.000
_cell.angle_alpha   90.00
_cell.angle_beta   90.00
_cell.angle_gamma   90.00
#
_symmetry.space_group_name_H-M   'P 1'
#
loop_
_entity.id
_entity.type
_entity.pdbx_description
1 polymer ?
#
loop_
_entity_poly.entity_id
_entity_poly.type
_entity_poly.pdbx_seq_one_letter_code
_entity_poly.pdbx_strand_id
1 'polypeptide(L)'
;MDSFVPIIFVIFAVLVYTATFAQEIHHRFLVYTRLRIPLNKWIRIKFFSNFVITFAVFFIFVFSYFIFAYYIEPRIGFVSYNNDFYQLNNTTQEEYTYTQNTFSQLLAYGNFTYGIFYSLWVGLNAAVYASLAFYLVLVIGIPFLGLSIPFILYLVQSFFMVTIGKVEFQLTQSLIPFNYTQLPIWTAFVPFSFLVLLCVVLAFYLHLKIERMSHLQ
;
A
#
# COMPACT_ATOMS: atom_id res chain seq x y z
N MET A 1 13.12 1.34 15.31
CA MET A 1 12.89 2.19 14.09
C MET A 1 11.78 1.65 13.18
N ASP A 2 11.35 0.43 13.38
CA ASP A 2 10.48 -0.29 12.42
C ASP A 2 9.01 0.15 12.40
N SER A 3 8.54 0.89 13.40
CA SER A 3 7.12 1.26 13.53
C SER A 3 6.70 2.48 12.69
N PHE A 4 7.61 3.33 12.23
CA PHE A 4 7.28 4.54 11.48
C PHE A 4 7.05 4.30 9.98
N VAL A 5 7.79 3.38 9.38
CA VAL A 5 7.72 3.09 7.94
C VAL A 5 6.31 2.65 7.51
N PRO A 6 5.66 1.69 8.20
CA PRO A 6 4.29 1.31 7.87
C PRO A 6 3.28 2.46 7.98
N ILE A 7 3.45 3.32 8.97
CA ILE A 7 2.53 4.45 9.21
C ILE A 7 2.63 5.47 8.07
N ILE A 8 3.84 5.81 7.67
CA ILE A 8 4.10 6.81 6.63
C ILE A 8 3.72 6.28 5.23
N PHE A 9 3.81 4.97 5.02
CA PHE A 9 3.54 4.32 3.74
C PHE A 9 2.18 4.70 3.15
N VAL A 10 1.10 4.60 3.94
CA VAL A 10 -0.26 4.90 3.45
C VAL A 10 -0.38 6.36 3.03
N ILE A 11 0.25 7.27 3.78
CA ILE A 11 0.28 8.69 3.44
C ILE A 11 0.96 8.90 2.08
N PHE A 12 2.16 8.32 1.89
CA PHE A 12 2.86 8.44 0.61
C PHE A 12 2.08 7.80 -0.54
N ALA A 13 1.49 6.61 -0.34
CA ALA A 13 0.69 5.95 -1.36
C ALA A 13 -0.46 6.84 -1.88
N VAL A 14 -1.12 7.55 -0.97
CA VAL A 14 -2.20 8.47 -1.31
C VAL A 14 -1.67 9.74 -1.98
N LEU A 15 -0.48 10.22 -1.61
CA LEU A 15 0.07 11.48 -2.13
C LEU A 15 0.62 11.38 -3.57
N VAL A 16 1.06 10.21 -4.03
CA VAL A 16 1.72 10.04 -5.34
C VAL A 16 0.89 10.61 -6.49
N TYR A 17 -0.40 10.32 -6.55
CA TYR A 17 -1.27 10.78 -7.63
C TYR A 17 -2.60 11.36 -7.13
N THR A 18 -3.18 10.75 -6.08
CA THR A 18 -4.53 11.10 -5.62
C THR A 18 -4.59 12.53 -5.09
N ALA A 19 -3.51 13.07 -4.53
CA ALA A 19 -3.45 14.46 -4.08
C ALA A 19 -3.62 15.45 -5.24
N THR A 20 -2.94 15.23 -6.37
CA THR A 20 -3.11 16.05 -7.58
C THR A 20 -4.53 15.93 -8.14
N PHE A 21 -5.07 14.72 -8.16
CA PHE A 21 -6.46 14.49 -8.56
C PHE A 21 -7.46 15.23 -7.64
N ALA A 22 -7.23 15.21 -6.33
CA ALA A 22 -8.05 15.91 -5.37
C ALA A 22 -8.05 17.44 -5.58
N GLN A 23 -6.91 18.01 -5.97
CA GLN A 23 -6.80 19.41 -6.35
C GLN A 23 -7.57 19.72 -7.65
N GLU A 24 -7.50 18.84 -8.65
CA GLU A 24 -8.30 18.98 -9.89
C GLU A 24 -9.80 19.04 -9.58
N ILE A 25 -10.29 18.23 -8.66
CA ILE A 25 -11.69 18.26 -8.19
C ILE A 25 -12.00 19.60 -7.49
N HIS A 26 -11.13 20.01 -6.57
CA HIS A 26 -11.34 21.23 -5.78
C HIS A 26 -11.41 22.49 -6.63
N HIS A 27 -10.55 22.60 -7.64
CA HIS A 27 -10.51 23.75 -8.56
C HIS A 27 -11.56 23.69 -9.67
N ARG A 28 -12.57 22.80 -9.58
CA ARG A 28 -13.65 22.63 -10.56
C ARG A 28 -13.16 22.42 -11.99
N PHE A 29 -11.97 21.87 -12.17
CA PHE A 29 -11.41 21.56 -13.50
C PHE A 29 -12.31 20.60 -14.29
N LEU A 30 -13.12 19.83 -13.58
CA LEU A 30 -14.15 18.95 -14.15
C LEU A 30 -15.12 19.68 -15.09
N VAL A 31 -15.54 20.91 -14.77
CA VAL A 31 -16.51 21.67 -15.57
C VAL A 31 -16.03 21.84 -17.01
N TYR A 32 -14.75 22.16 -17.20
CA TYR A 32 -14.14 22.34 -18.52
C TYR A 32 -13.93 21.02 -19.26
N THR A 33 -13.65 19.95 -18.55
CA THR A 33 -13.37 18.63 -19.14
C THR A 33 -14.64 17.90 -19.57
N ARG A 34 -15.76 18.11 -18.86
CA ARG A 34 -17.09 17.52 -19.17
C ARG A 34 -17.62 17.89 -20.57
N LEU A 35 -17.27 19.07 -21.07
CA LEU A 35 -17.67 19.49 -22.41
C LEU A 35 -17.05 18.62 -23.52
N ARG A 36 -15.98 17.90 -23.22
CA ARG A 36 -15.21 17.11 -24.21
C ARG A 36 -15.31 15.59 -23.99
N ILE A 37 -15.46 15.15 -22.76
CA ILE A 37 -15.39 13.71 -22.41
C ILE A 37 -16.51 13.36 -21.41
N PRO A 38 -17.27 12.27 -21.61
CA PRO A 38 -18.27 11.83 -20.64
C PRO A 38 -17.63 11.49 -19.30
N LEU A 39 -18.25 11.91 -18.21
CA LEU A 39 -17.73 11.82 -16.84
C LEU A 39 -17.28 10.41 -16.46
N ASN A 40 -18.06 9.39 -16.79
CA ASN A 40 -17.73 7.99 -16.52
C ASN A 40 -16.42 7.55 -17.20
N LYS A 41 -16.17 7.99 -18.42
CA LYS A 41 -14.94 7.69 -19.15
C LYS A 41 -13.74 8.40 -18.51
N TRP A 42 -13.92 9.67 -18.13
CA TRP A 42 -12.88 10.44 -17.46
C TRP A 42 -12.49 9.83 -16.12
N ILE A 43 -13.45 9.44 -15.26
CA ILE A 43 -13.17 8.79 -13.98
C ILE A 43 -12.43 7.48 -14.16
N ARG A 44 -12.81 6.66 -15.15
CA ARG A 44 -12.11 5.39 -15.42
C ARG A 44 -10.65 5.63 -15.82
N ILE A 45 -10.40 6.61 -16.69
CA ILE A 45 -9.03 6.96 -17.11
C ILE A 45 -8.21 7.42 -15.90
N LYS A 46 -8.75 8.35 -15.10
CA LYS A 46 -8.07 8.86 -13.90
C LYS A 46 -7.82 7.77 -12.85
N PHE A 47 -8.79 6.89 -12.63
CA PHE A 47 -8.63 5.73 -11.75
C PHE A 47 -7.51 4.81 -12.22
N PHE A 48 -7.50 4.45 -13.49
CA PHE A 48 -6.47 3.56 -14.04
C PHE A 48 -5.08 4.22 -13.98
N SER A 49 -4.99 5.51 -14.29
CA SER A 49 -3.74 6.28 -14.15
C SER A 49 -3.26 6.29 -12.69
N ASN A 50 -4.17 6.56 -11.74
CA ASN A 50 -3.85 6.54 -10.31
C ASN A 50 -3.30 5.18 -9.87
N PHE A 51 -3.99 4.10 -10.26
CA PHE A 51 -3.60 2.74 -9.92
C PHE A 51 -2.22 2.38 -10.48
N VAL A 52 -2.02 2.58 -11.79
CA VAL A 52 -0.78 2.18 -12.48
C VAL A 52 0.42 3.02 -12.02
N ILE A 53 0.24 4.34 -11.90
CA ILE A 53 1.34 5.22 -11.48
C ILE A 53 1.75 4.90 -10.04
N THR A 54 0.81 4.78 -9.12
CA THR A 54 1.12 4.47 -7.72
C THR A 54 1.75 3.09 -7.59
N PHE A 55 1.21 2.08 -8.28
CA PHE A 55 1.80 0.75 -8.34
C PHE A 55 3.25 0.80 -8.82
N ALA A 56 3.50 1.45 -9.97
CA ALA A 56 4.81 1.51 -10.58
C ALA A 56 5.84 2.23 -9.69
N VAL A 57 5.47 3.34 -9.07
CA VAL A 57 6.35 4.10 -8.16
C VAL A 57 6.79 3.23 -6.99
N PHE A 58 5.85 2.57 -6.31
CA PHE A 58 6.19 1.74 -5.15
C PHE A 58 6.89 0.45 -5.53
N PHE A 59 6.49 -0.18 -6.64
CA PHE A 59 7.20 -1.35 -7.17
C PHE A 59 8.67 -1.03 -7.48
N ILE A 60 8.93 0.03 -8.24
CA ILE A 60 10.28 0.43 -8.62
C ILE A 60 11.10 0.81 -7.39
N PHE A 61 10.50 1.55 -6.45
CA PHE A 61 11.18 1.96 -5.23
C PHE A 61 11.63 0.75 -4.39
N VAL A 62 10.71 -0.17 -4.09
CA VAL A 62 11.03 -1.35 -3.27
C VAL A 62 11.96 -2.30 -4.01
N PHE A 63 11.75 -2.49 -5.31
CA PHE A 63 12.61 -3.36 -6.13
C PHE A 63 14.04 -2.79 -6.24
N SER A 64 14.18 -1.47 -6.42
CA SER A 64 15.50 -0.81 -6.43
C SER A 64 16.21 -0.96 -5.09
N TYR A 65 15.49 -0.81 -3.97
CA TYR A 65 16.04 -1.04 -2.65
C TYR A 65 16.47 -2.51 -2.46
N PHE A 66 15.66 -3.46 -2.94
CA PHE A 66 16.02 -4.89 -2.93
C PHE A 66 17.30 -5.15 -3.73
N ILE A 67 17.40 -4.63 -4.96
CA ILE A 67 18.62 -4.78 -5.78
C ILE A 67 19.83 -4.19 -5.06
N PHE A 68 19.69 -3.01 -4.45
CA PHE A 68 20.74 -2.42 -3.66
C PHE A 68 21.17 -3.33 -2.51
N ALA A 69 20.24 -3.77 -1.68
CA ALA A 69 20.53 -4.54 -0.47
C ALA A 69 21.11 -5.94 -0.74
N TYR A 70 20.62 -6.64 -1.78
CA TYR A 70 21.03 -8.02 -2.04
C TYR A 70 22.19 -8.17 -3.04
N TYR A 71 22.39 -7.20 -3.95
CA TYR A 71 23.38 -7.33 -5.03
C TYR A 71 24.49 -6.27 -5.00
N ILE A 72 24.19 -5.05 -4.55
CA ILE A 72 25.15 -3.95 -4.56
C ILE A 72 25.89 -3.85 -3.22
N GLU A 73 25.14 -3.80 -2.12
CA GLU A 73 25.70 -3.64 -0.76
C GLU A 73 26.74 -4.72 -0.43
N PRO A 74 26.50 -6.04 -0.64
CA PRO A 74 27.48 -7.08 -0.34
C PRO A 74 28.81 -6.94 -1.10
N ARG A 75 28.81 -6.23 -2.25
CA ARG A 75 30.03 -5.99 -3.04
C ARG A 75 30.81 -4.77 -2.57
N ILE A 76 30.11 -3.79 -1.99
CA ILE A 76 30.69 -2.52 -1.54
C ILE A 76 31.11 -2.62 -0.07
N GLY A 77 30.38 -3.38 0.74
CA GLY A 77 30.68 -3.61 2.16
C GLY A 77 30.51 -2.35 3.03
N PHE A 78 29.50 -1.52 2.76
CA PHE A 78 29.22 -0.34 3.58
C PHE A 78 28.73 -0.67 4.99
N VAL A 79 28.05 -1.79 5.16
CA VAL A 79 27.43 -2.18 6.42
C VAL A 79 28.19 -3.35 7.04
N SER A 80 28.79 -3.14 8.21
CA SER A 80 29.29 -4.22 9.04
C SER A 80 28.16 -4.72 9.95
N TYR A 81 27.69 -5.93 9.71
CA TYR A 81 26.68 -6.54 10.56
C TYR A 81 27.30 -7.04 11.87
N ASN A 82 26.84 -6.49 12.99
CA ASN A 82 27.26 -6.96 14.31
C ASN A 82 26.20 -7.95 14.84
N ASN A 83 26.52 -9.23 14.82
CA ASN A 83 25.63 -10.30 15.29
C ASN A 83 25.27 -10.14 16.78
N ASP A 84 26.17 -9.59 17.59
CA ASP A 84 25.93 -9.40 19.03
C ASP A 84 24.85 -8.34 19.28
N PHE A 85 24.74 -7.33 18.40
CA PHE A 85 23.70 -6.31 18.50
C PHE A 85 22.30 -6.88 18.30
N TYR A 86 22.17 -7.89 17.44
CA TYR A 86 20.89 -8.55 17.15
C TYR A 86 20.63 -9.75 18.09
N GLN A 87 21.49 -10.01 19.08
CA GLN A 87 21.39 -11.13 20.01
C GLN A 87 21.30 -12.52 19.31
N LEU A 88 21.95 -12.66 18.17
CA LEU A 88 21.96 -13.88 17.38
C LEU A 88 22.91 -14.92 17.98
N ASN A 89 22.51 -15.51 19.07
CA ASN A 89 23.25 -16.59 19.71
C ASN A 89 23.19 -17.84 18.83
N ASN A 90 24.29 -18.17 18.14
CA ASN A 90 24.50 -19.39 17.32
C ASN A 90 23.61 -19.57 16.08
N THR A 91 22.70 -18.65 15.76
CA THR A 91 21.93 -18.67 14.51
C THR A 91 22.55 -17.74 13.49
N THR A 92 22.57 -18.13 12.22
CA THR A 92 22.99 -17.21 11.14
C THR A 92 21.93 -16.12 10.97
N GLN A 93 22.35 -14.93 10.54
CA GLN A 93 21.43 -13.83 10.27
C GLN A 93 20.36 -14.20 9.23
N GLU A 94 20.70 -15.04 8.27
CA GLU A 94 19.76 -15.57 7.27
C GLU A 94 18.67 -16.43 7.92
N GLU A 95 19.03 -17.31 8.83
CA GLU A 95 18.12 -18.21 9.53
C GLU A 95 17.17 -17.43 10.44
N TYR A 96 17.69 -16.42 11.15
CA TYR A 96 16.89 -15.52 11.95
C TYR A 96 15.89 -14.73 11.09
N THR A 97 16.32 -14.13 9.99
CA THR A 97 15.45 -13.39 9.07
C THR A 97 14.37 -14.28 8.46
N TYR A 98 14.74 -15.52 8.11
CA TYR A 98 13.80 -16.50 7.56
C TYR A 98 12.66 -16.81 8.51
N THR A 99 12.96 -17.01 9.79
CA THR A 99 11.96 -17.43 10.80
C THR A 99 11.07 -16.28 11.28
N GLN A 100 11.48 -15.03 11.12
CA GLN A 100 10.75 -13.87 11.65
C GLN A 100 9.84 -13.17 10.64
N ASN A 101 10.03 -13.39 9.35
CA ASN A 101 9.29 -12.68 8.32
C ASN A 101 8.38 -13.61 7.52
N THR A 102 7.14 -13.20 7.31
CA THR A 102 6.17 -14.01 6.57
C THR A 102 6.58 -14.22 5.12
N PHE A 103 7.01 -13.19 4.40
CA PHE A 103 7.40 -13.31 2.99
C PHE A 103 8.79 -13.88 2.78
N SER A 104 9.63 -14.00 3.81
CA SER A 104 10.93 -14.65 3.70
C SER A 104 10.83 -16.13 3.32
N GLN A 105 9.66 -16.76 3.47
CA GLN A 105 9.39 -18.09 2.92
C GLN A 105 9.66 -18.17 1.40
N LEU A 106 9.54 -17.06 0.68
CA LEU A 106 9.82 -17.00 -0.75
C LEU A 106 11.33 -17.09 -1.07
N LEU A 107 12.22 -16.89 -0.09
CA LEU A 107 13.66 -17.10 -0.24
C LEU A 107 14.01 -18.55 -0.58
N ALA A 108 13.17 -19.51 -0.20
CA ALA A 108 13.32 -20.91 -0.61
C ALA A 108 13.32 -21.11 -2.14
N TYR A 109 12.70 -20.16 -2.87
CA TYR A 109 12.65 -20.14 -4.34
C TYR A 109 13.70 -19.20 -4.96
N GLY A 110 14.60 -18.64 -4.15
CA GLY A 110 15.70 -17.77 -4.55
C GLY A 110 15.45 -16.28 -4.23
N ASN A 111 16.56 -15.56 -4.02
CA ASN A 111 16.53 -14.15 -3.61
C ASN A 111 15.79 -13.25 -4.63
N PHE A 112 16.01 -13.49 -5.93
CA PHE A 112 15.37 -12.69 -6.97
C PHE A 112 13.84 -12.87 -6.99
N THR A 113 13.37 -14.11 -6.78
CA THR A 113 11.94 -14.43 -6.67
C THR A 113 11.32 -13.67 -5.49
N TYR A 114 11.98 -13.72 -4.32
CA TYR A 114 11.55 -12.95 -3.17
C TYR A 114 11.45 -11.45 -3.48
N GLY A 115 12.50 -10.86 -4.07
CA GLY A 115 12.54 -9.44 -4.40
C GLY A 115 11.41 -8.99 -5.34
N ILE A 116 11.13 -9.76 -6.40
CA ILE A 116 10.05 -9.45 -7.34
C ILE A 116 8.69 -9.55 -6.64
N PHE A 117 8.38 -10.69 -6.02
CA PHE A 117 7.05 -10.91 -5.43
C PHE A 117 6.76 -9.96 -4.27
N TYR A 118 7.75 -9.67 -3.44
CA TYR A 118 7.58 -8.71 -2.35
C TYR A 118 7.37 -7.28 -2.89
N SER A 119 8.13 -6.87 -3.90
CA SER A 119 7.95 -5.54 -4.52
C SER A 119 6.60 -5.42 -5.22
N LEU A 120 6.14 -6.47 -5.90
CA LEU A 120 4.79 -6.53 -6.48
C LEU A 120 3.72 -6.39 -5.40
N TRP A 121 3.88 -7.10 -4.29
CA TRP A 121 2.94 -7.06 -3.18
C TRP A 121 2.82 -5.66 -2.55
N VAL A 122 3.95 -5.00 -2.30
CA VAL A 122 3.96 -3.63 -1.76
C VAL A 122 3.36 -2.64 -2.76
N GLY A 123 3.69 -2.76 -4.04
CA GLY A 123 3.11 -1.93 -5.10
C GLY A 123 1.60 -2.10 -5.21
N LEU A 124 1.08 -3.33 -5.13
CA LEU A 124 -0.36 -3.60 -5.15
C LEU A 124 -1.07 -3.00 -3.93
N ASN A 125 -0.51 -3.14 -2.74
CA ASN A 125 -1.06 -2.52 -1.54
C ASN A 125 -1.12 -0.99 -1.68
N ALA A 126 -0.05 -0.35 -2.14
CA ALA A 126 -0.02 1.10 -2.39
C ALA A 126 -1.11 1.54 -3.37
N ALA A 127 -1.25 0.82 -4.49
CA ALA A 127 -2.27 1.11 -5.50
C ALA A 127 -3.70 0.96 -4.96
N VAL A 128 -3.96 -0.01 -4.07
CA VAL A 128 -5.28 -0.19 -3.44
C VAL A 128 -5.56 0.94 -2.44
N TYR A 129 -4.60 1.37 -1.63
CA TYR A 129 -4.78 2.55 -0.75
C TYR A 129 -5.02 3.83 -1.54
N ALA A 130 -4.28 4.07 -2.62
CA ALA A 130 -4.50 5.20 -3.51
C ALA A 130 -5.88 5.13 -4.18
N SER A 131 -6.34 3.93 -4.57
CA SER A 131 -7.66 3.71 -5.15
C SER A 131 -8.78 3.98 -4.14
N LEU A 132 -8.59 3.57 -2.89
CA LEU A 132 -9.52 3.86 -1.80
C LEU A 132 -9.66 5.37 -1.60
N ALA A 133 -8.54 6.09 -1.51
CA ALA A 133 -8.53 7.55 -1.42
C ALA A 133 -9.21 8.21 -2.62
N PHE A 134 -8.93 7.73 -3.84
CA PHE A 134 -9.53 8.22 -5.07
C PHE A 134 -11.06 8.15 -5.04
N TYR A 135 -11.62 7.02 -4.66
CA TYR A 135 -13.07 6.87 -4.54
C TYR A 135 -13.66 7.73 -3.42
N LEU A 136 -12.95 7.83 -2.28
CA LEU A 136 -13.40 8.66 -1.15
C LEU A 136 -13.43 10.15 -1.49
N VAL A 137 -12.44 10.66 -2.23
CA VAL A 137 -12.44 12.04 -2.73
C VAL A 137 -13.65 12.32 -3.61
N LEU A 138 -14.01 11.37 -4.48
CA LEU A 138 -15.18 11.50 -5.35
C LEU A 138 -16.50 11.42 -4.58
N VAL A 139 -16.60 10.57 -3.56
CA VAL A 139 -17.84 10.35 -2.80
C VAL A 139 -18.11 11.46 -1.79
N ILE A 140 -17.08 11.89 -1.06
CA ILE A 140 -17.20 12.86 0.03
C ILE A 140 -17.25 14.30 -0.49
N GLY A 141 -16.55 14.59 -1.59
CA GLY A 141 -16.45 15.93 -2.17
C GLY A 141 -15.57 16.92 -1.37
N ILE A 142 -15.03 16.50 -0.23
CA ILE A 142 -14.05 17.26 0.56
C ILE A 142 -12.69 16.58 0.39
N PRO A 143 -11.77 17.17 -0.40
CA PRO A 143 -10.51 16.52 -0.79
C PRO A 143 -9.68 16.07 0.41
N PHE A 144 -9.51 16.92 1.40
CA PHE A 144 -8.72 16.61 2.59
C PHE A 144 -9.23 15.38 3.36
N LEU A 145 -10.55 15.29 3.57
CA LEU A 145 -11.14 14.13 4.24
C LEU A 145 -10.96 12.86 3.41
N GLY A 146 -11.20 12.93 2.10
CA GLY A 146 -11.03 11.79 1.19
C GLY A 146 -9.61 11.24 1.21
N LEU A 147 -8.60 12.11 1.31
CA LEU A 147 -7.19 11.73 1.39
C LEU A 147 -6.80 11.17 2.77
N SER A 148 -7.42 11.66 3.85
CA SER A 148 -7.06 11.30 5.23
C SER A 148 -7.69 9.99 5.69
N ILE A 149 -8.89 9.65 5.23
CA ILE A 149 -9.64 8.46 5.68
C ILE A 149 -8.88 7.15 5.49
N PRO A 150 -8.17 6.87 4.38
CA PRO A 150 -7.40 5.63 4.24
C PRO A 150 -6.35 5.46 5.34
N PHE A 151 -5.72 6.55 5.76
CA PHE A 151 -4.75 6.54 6.84
C PHE A 151 -5.43 6.28 8.21
N ILE A 152 -6.55 6.95 8.46
CA ILE A 152 -7.34 6.73 9.70
C ILE A 152 -7.84 5.28 9.76
N LEU A 153 -8.36 4.75 8.64
CA LEU A 153 -8.81 3.37 8.53
C LEU A 153 -7.67 2.39 8.85
N TYR A 154 -6.48 2.64 8.31
CA TYR A 154 -5.29 1.83 8.55
C TYR A 154 -4.94 1.77 10.05
N LEU A 155 -4.93 2.92 10.74
CA LEU A 155 -4.64 2.98 12.17
C LEU A 155 -5.73 2.31 13.02
N VAL A 156 -6.99 2.66 12.75
CA VAL A 156 -8.14 2.14 13.53
C VAL A 156 -8.26 0.63 13.38
N GLN A 157 -8.14 0.11 12.16
CA GLN A 157 -8.21 -1.34 11.91
C GLN A 157 -7.05 -2.08 12.57
N SER A 158 -5.83 -1.55 12.46
CA SER A 158 -4.66 -2.15 13.09
C SER A 158 -4.80 -2.20 14.62
N PHE A 159 -5.23 -1.09 15.24
CA PHE A 159 -5.49 -1.04 16.68
C PHE A 159 -6.61 -2.00 17.11
N PHE A 160 -7.70 -2.07 16.35
CA PHE A 160 -8.83 -2.96 16.62
C PHE A 160 -8.42 -4.43 16.59
N MET A 161 -7.60 -4.85 15.62
CA MET A 161 -7.12 -6.21 15.53
C MET A 161 -6.19 -6.59 16.68
N VAL A 162 -5.36 -5.66 17.17
CA VAL A 162 -4.56 -5.87 18.40
C VAL A 162 -5.48 -6.11 19.60
N THR A 163 -6.52 -5.29 19.76
CA THR A 163 -7.43 -5.36 20.90
C THR A 163 -8.17 -6.70 20.98
N ILE A 164 -8.50 -7.28 19.82
CA ILE A 164 -9.16 -8.60 19.73
C ILE A 164 -8.15 -9.75 19.87
N GLY A 165 -6.84 -9.47 19.88
CA GLY A 165 -5.80 -10.50 19.90
C GLY A 165 -5.58 -11.21 18.55
N LYS A 166 -6.00 -10.59 17.45
CA LYS A 166 -5.85 -11.09 16.06
C LYS A 166 -4.83 -10.27 15.29
N VAL A 167 -3.61 -10.22 15.83
CA VAL A 167 -2.50 -9.42 15.30
C VAL A 167 -2.15 -9.79 13.86
N GLU A 168 -2.31 -11.06 13.50
CA GLU A 168 -2.02 -11.59 12.16
C GLU A 168 -2.87 -10.97 11.04
N PHE A 169 -4.03 -10.36 11.37
CA PHE A 169 -4.94 -9.75 10.39
C PHE A 169 -4.91 -8.22 10.38
N GLN A 170 -3.89 -7.63 10.96
CA GLN A 170 -3.68 -6.18 10.87
C GLN A 170 -3.33 -5.76 9.43
N LEU A 171 -3.77 -4.56 9.04
CA LEU A 171 -3.34 -3.95 7.79
C LEU A 171 -1.82 -3.67 7.77
N THR A 172 -1.24 -3.36 8.93
CA THR A 172 0.22 -3.25 9.11
C THR A 172 0.95 -4.52 8.72
N GLN A 173 0.46 -5.66 9.15
CA GLN A 173 1.07 -6.97 8.88
C GLN A 173 0.96 -7.40 7.42
N SER A 174 -0.11 -7.00 6.74
CA SER A 174 -0.23 -7.23 5.30
C SER A 174 0.80 -6.45 4.50
N LEU A 175 1.15 -5.25 4.96
CA LEU A 175 2.05 -4.36 4.25
C LEU A 175 3.52 -4.70 4.48
N ILE A 176 3.90 -4.82 5.76
CA ILE A 176 5.26 -5.12 6.19
C ILE A 176 5.17 -6.29 7.19
N PRO A 177 5.20 -7.50 6.69
CA PRO A 177 5.02 -8.68 7.53
C PRO A 177 6.31 -9.02 8.29
N PHE A 178 6.83 -8.06 9.03
CA PHE A 178 7.90 -8.24 10.00
C PHE A 178 7.26 -8.61 11.33
N ASN A 179 7.11 -9.88 11.56
CA ASN A 179 6.65 -10.45 12.84
C ASN A 179 7.80 -11.09 13.57
N TYR A 180 7.63 -11.27 14.89
CA TYR A 180 8.53 -12.09 15.70
C TYR A 180 8.41 -13.59 15.39
N THR A 181 7.38 -13.98 14.64
CA THR A 181 7.15 -15.36 14.20
C THR A 181 6.68 -15.37 12.75
N GLN A 182 7.18 -16.33 11.97
CA GLN A 182 6.74 -16.51 10.58
C GLN A 182 5.27 -16.95 10.55
N LEU A 183 4.43 -16.21 9.84
CA LEU A 183 3.04 -16.55 9.61
C LEU A 183 2.85 -17.18 8.22
N PRO A 184 1.80 -17.97 8.01
CA PRO A 184 1.44 -18.43 6.65
C PRO A 184 1.17 -17.25 5.71
N ILE A 185 1.65 -17.31 4.46
CA ILE A 185 1.52 -16.20 3.50
C ILE A 185 0.06 -15.79 3.27
N TRP A 186 -0.91 -16.72 3.36
CA TRP A 186 -2.33 -16.41 3.17
C TRP A 186 -2.88 -15.40 4.18
N THR A 187 -2.29 -15.27 5.37
CA THR A 187 -2.74 -14.31 6.38
C THR A 187 -2.63 -12.87 5.90
N ALA A 188 -1.64 -12.55 5.08
CA ALA A 188 -1.47 -11.22 4.49
C ALA A 188 -2.59 -10.86 3.48
N PHE A 189 -3.19 -11.87 2.84
CA PHE A 189 -4.26 -11.65 1.87
C PHE A 189 -5.59 -11.28 2.53
N VAL A 190 -5.82 -11.61 3.79
CA VAL A 190 -7.09 -11.30 4.49
C VAL A 190 -7.30 -9.80 4.62
N PRO A 191 -6.39 -9.01 5.23
CA PRO A 191 -6.55 -7.56 5.31
C PRO A 191 -6.49 -6.88 3.94
N PHE A 192 -5.71 -7.41 2.99
CA PHE A 192 -5.69 -6.92 1.62
C PHE A 192 -7.05 -7.08 0.94
N SER A 193 -7.68 -8.25 1.06
CA SER A 193 -9.01 -8.52 0.51
C SER A 193 -10.08 -7.61 1.12
N PHE A 194 -9.96 -7.27 2.39
CA PHE A 194 -10.83 -6.29 3.04
C PHE A 194 -10.72 -4.90 2.38
N LEU A 195 -9.51 -4.42 2.11
CA LEU A 195 -9.30 -3.15 1.39
C LEU A 195 -9.88 -3.17 -0.03
N VAL A 196 -9.64 -4.27 -0.76
CA VAL A 196 -10.19 -4.44 -2.12
C VAL A 196 -11.70 -4.44 -2.09
N LEU A 197 -12.33 -5.13 -1.13
CA LEU A 197 -13.78 -5.13 -0.95
C LEU A 197 -14.32 -3.71 -0.72
N LEU A 198 -13.68 -2.93 0.13
CA LEU A 198 -14.05 -1.52 0.35
C LEU A 198 -13.97 -0.69 -0.94
N CYS A 199 -12.92 -0.87 -1.73
CA CYS A 199 -12.80 -0.20 -3.04
C CYS A 199 -13.94 -0.61 -3.98
N VAL A 200 -14.29 -1.89 -4.05
CA VAL A 200 -15.39 -2.40 -4.90
C VAL A 200 -16.74 -1.82 -4.45
N VAL A 201 -17.01 -1.79 -3.15
CA VAL A 201 -18.24 -1.20 -2.60
C VAL A 201 -18.36 0.28 -2.94
N LEU A 202 -17.27 1.04 -2.77
CA LEU A 202 -17.25 2.47 -3.13
C LEU A 202 -17.39 2.71 -4.63
N ALA A 203 -16.76 1.88 -5.46
CA ALA A 203 -16.89 1.94 -6.91
C ALA A 203 -18.34 1.69 -7.34
N PHE A 204 -18.98 0.69 -6.75
CA PHE A 204 -20.40 0.37 -7.02
C PHE A 204 -21.32 1.51 -6.56
N TYR A 205 -21.11 2.02 -5.35
CA TYR A 205 -21.85 3.17 -4.83
C TYR A 205 -21.71 4.40 -5.75
N LEU A 206 -20.51 4.70 -6.19
CA LEU A 206 -20.25 5.81 -7.11
C LEU A 206 -20.97 5.59 -8.44
N HIS A 207 -20.90 4.38 -9.01
CA HIS A 207 -21.59 4.07 -10.27
C HIS A 207 -23.10 4.31 -10.20
N LEU A 208 -23.74 4.02 -9.08
CA LEU A 208 -25.18 4.23 -8.87
C LEU A 208 -25.57 5.69 -8.65
N LYS A 209 -24.66 6.49 -8.08
CA LYS A 209 -24.99 7.85 -7.60
C LYS A 209 -24.29 8.99 -8.35
N ILE A 210 -23.41 8.70 -9.27
CA ILE A 210 -22.56 9.70 -9.94
C ILE A 210 -23.36 10.84 -10.58
N GLU A 211 -24.52 10.55 -11.15
CA GLU A 211 -25.39 11.54 -11.80
C GLU A 211 -26.10 12.48 -10.80
N ARG A 212 -26.17 12.09 -9.52
CA ARG A 212 -26.83 12.85 -8.45
C ARG A 212 -25.86 13.67 -7.59
N MET A 213 -24.57 13.51 -7.79
CA MET A 213 -23.55 14.21 -6.98
C MET A 213 -23.34 15.62 -7.49
N SER A 214 -23.92 16.61 -6.81
CA SER A 214 -23.87 18.03 -7.18
C SER A 214 -22.46 18.62 -7.21
N HIS A 215 -21.53 18.12 -6.38
CA HIS A 215 -20.14 18.59 -6.33
C HIS A 215 -19.30 18.12 -7.52
N LEU A 216 -19.80 17.16 -8.30
CA LEU A 216 -19.22 16.74 -9.57
C LEU A 216 -19.90 17.41 -10.77
N GLN A 217 -20.96 18.19 -10.52
CA GLN A 217 -21.67 18.98 -11.52
C GLN A 217 -21.12 20.38 -11.61
#